data_582622e60ef2c25eede7fed2b6a38e5c
#
_entry.id   582622e60ef2c25eede7fed2b6a38e5c
#
_cell.length_a   1.000
_cell.length_b   1.000
_cell.length_c   1.000
_cell.angle_alpha   90.00
_cell.angle_beta   90.00
_cell.angle_gamma   90.00
#
_symmetry.space_group_name_H-M   'P 1'
#
loop_
_entity.id
_entity.type
_entity.pdbx_description
1 polymer ?
#
loop_
_entity_poly.entity_id
_entity_poly.type
_entity_poly.pdbx_seq_one_letter_code
_entity_poly.pdbx_strand_id
1 'polypeptide(L)'
;MSKKQSIFECQHCGNKQAKWTGKCPQCGAWDSFIELKSEQIEALKQIETRAIAKAKAQEICDVQIQNITRISSGDDELNLVLGGGVVPGSLTLIGGSPGIGKSTLLLKISSNLASTGLKTLYVSGEESLSQIKSRAQRLDAVSKNLFLLSEICLQNILDEIAASEYKVLIIDSIQTLFSDEITSAPGSVSQVREVTFALMRLAKEREISVFIIGHITKDGAIAGPRILEHMVDVVLYFEGDASREMRILRGFKNRFGSTSEVGIFEMTKNGLTSAKNIASKFFTRGDAISGSAITVIMEGTRALIVEIQALVCESAYPKRIATGYDRNRLDMILALLERKVELPLGRYDVFVNVSGGVKIAEPAADLAVVAAIVSSFKNRPISKESVFIGEISLNGEIRDVFNLDVRLNEAKMQKFKNAIIPAKPLEEKGVKIFIANEIGQVLEWM
;
A
#
# COMPACT_ATOMS: atom_id res chain seq x y z
N MET A 1 0.85 -52.79 -22.68
CA MET A 1 0.46 -51.49 -23.25
C MET A 1 0.00 -50.60 -22.11
N SER A 2 0.87 -49.68 -21.61
CA SER A 2 0.55 -48.72 -20.56
C SER A 2 -0.42 -47.66 -21.12
N LYS A 3 -1.61 -47.50 -20.51
CA LYS A 3 -2.55 -46.42 -20.86
C LYS A 3 -1.84 -45.10 -20.63
N LYS A 4 -1.63 -44.30 -21.69
CA LYS A 4 -1.21 -42.91 -21.58
C LYS A 4 -2.25 -42.17 -20.71
N GLN A 5 -1.85 -41.74 -19.55
CA GLN A 5 -2.67 -40.87 -18.70
C GLN A 5 -2.57 -39.44 -19.25
N SER A 6 -3.64 -38.95 -19.89
CA SER A 6 -3.75 -37.55 -20.23
C SER A 6 -4.15 -36.73 -18.99
N ILE A 7 -3.45 -35.65 -18.76
CA ILE A 7 -3.80 -34.67 -17.70
C ILE A 7 -4.13 -33.36 -18.38
N PHE A 8 -5.25 -32.75 -17.98
CA PHE A 8 -5.73 -31.46 -18.49
C PHE A 8 -5.57 -30.41 -17.41
N GLU A 9 -4.96 -29.27 -17.75
CA GLU A 9 -4.75 -28.15 -16.83
C GLU A 9 -5.55 -26.93 -17.26
N CYS A 10 -6.28 -26.33 -16.32
CA CYS A 10 -7.03 -25.09 -16.53
C CYS A 10 -6.07 -23.90 -16.62
N GLN A 11 -6.08 -23.17 -17.74
CA GLN A 11 -5.26 -21.98 -17.98
C GLN A 11 -5.57 -20.80 -17.05
N HIS A 12 -6.78 -20.80 -16.48
CA HIS A 12 -7.23 -19.71 -15.60
C HIS A 12 -6.83 -19.87 -14.14
N CYS A 13 -6.80 -21.12 -13.62
CA CYS A 13 -6.56 -21.36 -12.19
C CYS A 13 -5.56 -22.48 -11.89
N GLY A 14 -5.01 -23.15 -12.92
CA GLY A 14 -4.06 -24.26 -12.74
C GLY A 14 -4.67 -25.56 -12.23
N ASN A 15 -6.00 -25.67 -12.16
CA ASN A 15 -6.68 -26.89 -11.73
C ASN A 15 -6.41 -28.05 -12.71
N LYS A 16 -5.94 -29.20 -12.21
CA LYS A 16 -5.57 -30.37 -13.01
C LYS A 16 -6.64 -31.45 -12.90
N GLN A 17 -7.02 -32.02 -14.04
CA GLN A 17 -8.00 -33.11 -14.14
C GLN A 17 -7.55 -34.19 -15.12
N ALA A 18 -7.99 -35.44 -14.87
CA ALA A 18 -7.70 -36.58 -15.74
C ALA A 18 -8.56 -36.60 -17.03
N LYS A 19 -9.56 -35.74 -17.14
CA LYS A 19 -10.48 -35.64 -18.30
C LYS A 19 -10.73 -34.17 -18.61
N TRP A 20 -10.82 -33.87 -19.89
CA TRP A 20 -11.25 -32.55 -20.35
C TRP A 20 -12.72 -32.26 -19.97
N THR A 21 -12.98 -31.09 -19.45
CA THR A 21 -14.33 -30.60 -19.16
C THR A 21 -14.48 -29.20 -19.74
N GLY A 22 -15.65 -28.90 -20.34
CA GLY A 22 -15.91 -27.59 -20.97
C GLY A 22 -15.91 -26.42 -19.99
N LYS A 23 -16.11 -26.70 -18.66
CA LYS A 23 -16.12 -25.69 -17.61
C LYS A 23 -15.23 -26.13 -16.46
N CYS A 24 -14.34 -25.27 -16.00
CA CYS A 24 -13.51 -25.56 -14.85
C CYS A 24 -14.33 -25.56 -13.55
N PRO A 25 -14.33 -26.65 -12.76
CA PRO A 25 -15.11 -26.74 -11.54
C PRO A 25 -14.56 -25.83 -10.42
N GLN A 26 -13.29 -25.41 -10.51
CA GLN A 26 -12.66 -24.62 -9.48
C GLN A 26 -12.87 -23.12 -9.71
N CYS A 27 -12.69 -22.60 -10.95
CA CYS A 27 -12.80 -21.17 -11.25
C CYS A 27 -13.98 -20.80 -12.14
N GLY A 28 -14.73 -21.78 -12.65
CA GLY A 28 -15.90 -21.56 -13.50
C GLY A 28 -15.60 -21.13 -14.94
N ALA A 29 -14.34 -20.99 -15.34
CA ALA A 29 -13.95 -20.60 -16.69
C ALA A 29 -14.33 -21.68 -17.72
N TRP A 30 -14.87 -21.24 -18.88
CA TRP A 30 -15.21 -22.10 -20.00
C TRP A 30 -14.03 -22.29 -20.95
N ASP A 31 -13.93 -23.46 -21.61
CA ASP A 31 -12.92 -23.82 -22.61
C ASP A 31 -11.47 -23.51 -22.19
N SER A 32 -11.17 -23.68 -20.90
CA SER A 32 -9.91 -23.25 -20.29
C SER A 32 -8.92 -24.41 -20.05
N PHE A 33 -9.25 -25.63 -20.43
CA PHE A 33 -8.38 -26.80 -20.25
C PHE A 33 -7.53 -27.12 -21.46
N ILE A 34 -6.21 -27.29 -21.23
CA ILE A 34 -5.25 -27.77 -22.22
C ILE A 34 -4.68 -29.12 -21.77
N GLU A 35 -4.50 -30.05 -22.71
CA GLU A 35 -3.87 -31.32 -22.45
C GLU A 35 -2.34 -31.17 -22.27
N LEU A 36 -1.82 -31.65 -21.15
CA LEU A 36 -0.37 -31.64 -20.87
C LEU A 36 0.33 -32.77 -21.69
N LYS A 37 1.44 -32.42 -22.33
CA LYS A 37 2.25 -33.40 -23.08
C LYS A 37 2.95 -34.38 -22.12
N SER A 38 3.26 -35.57 -22.60
CA SER A 38 3.92 -36.65 -21.81
C SER A 38 5.24 -36.22 -21.16
N GLU A 39 6.02 -35.38 -21.82
CA GLU A 39 7.28 -34.82 -21.31
C GLU A 39 7.05 -33.91 -20.10
N GLN A 40 5.95 -33.20 -20.06
CA GLN A 40 5.56 -32.31 -18.95
C GLN A 40 5.04 -33.11 -17.74
N ILE A 41 4.39 -34.27 -18.00
CA ILE A 41 3.96 -35.19 -16.95
C ILE A 41 5.18 -35.87 -16.31
N GLU A 42 6.20 -36.16 -17.09
CA GLU A 42 7.48 -36.71 -16.57
C GLU A 42 8.29 -35.66 -15.81
N ALA A 43 8.34 -34.43 -16.28
CA ALA A 43 8.96 -33.31 -15.55
C ALA A 43 8.28 -33.05 -14.19
N LEU A 44 6.95 -33.08 -14.13
CA LEU A 44 6.20 -33.02 -12.87
C LEU A 44 6.54 -34.13 -11.90
N LYS A 45 6.68 -35.36 -12.40
CA LYS A 45 7.11 -36.54 -11.61
C LYS A 45 8.57 -36.43 -11.15
N GLN A 46 9.45 -35.84 -11.95
CA GLN A 46 10.84 -35.60 -11.56
C GLN A 46 10.99 -34.50 -10.52
N ILE A 47 10.11 -33.50 -10.52
CA ILE A 47 10.04 -32.48 -9.46
C ILE A 47 9.59 -33.11 -8.14
N GLU A 48 8.65 -34.05 -8.17
CA GLU A 48 8.21 -34.81 -6.99
C GLU A 48 9.29 -35.76 -6.48
N THR A 49 10.18 -36.27 -7.36
CA THR A 49 11.24 -37.24 -7.02
C THR A 49 12.62 -36.63 -6.81
N ARG A 50 12.89 -35.37 -7.18
CA ARG A 50 14.11 -34.67 -6.77
C ARG A 50 14.09 -34.54 -5.27
N ALA A 51 14.81 -35.39 -4.59
CA ALA A 51 14.91 -35.53 -3.17
C ALA A 51 15.11 -34.15 -2.50
N ILE A 52 14.02 -33.58 -2.01
CA ILE A 52 14.07 -32.68 -0.87
C ILE A 52 14.77 -33.50 0.22
N ALA A 53 15.96 -33.11 0.62
CA ALA A 53 16.64 -33.71 1.76
C ALA A 53 15.58 -33.79 2.87
N LYS A 54 15.27 -34.99 3.36
CA LYS A 54 14.21 -35.20 4.33
C LYS A 54 14.54 -34.37 5.55
N ALA A 55 13.88 -33.23 5.71
CA ALA A 55 13.98 -32.42 6.89
C ALA A 55 13.52 -33.26 8.09
N LYS A 56 14.35 -33.36 9.13
CA LYS A 56 13.94 -34.00 10.39
C LYS A 56 13.22 -32.96 11.24
N ALA A 57 12.13 -33.39 11.88
CA ALA A 57 11.46 -32.57 12.88
C ALA A 57 12.45 -32.26 14.02
N GLN A 58 12.47 -31.02 14.49
CA GLN A 58 13.25 -30.57 15.64
C GLN A 58 12.30 -30.03 16.69
N GLU A 59 12.65 -30.18 17.95
CA GLU A 59 11.90 -29.55 19.03
C GLU A 59 12.09 -28.02 18.95
N ILE A 60 11.03 -27.27 19.21
CA ILE A 60 11.05 -25.80 19.11
C ILE A 60 12.11 -25.16 20.01
N CYS A 61 12.42 -25.81 21.15
CA CYS A 61 13.43 -25.35 22.09
C CYS A 61 14.87 -25.50 21.54
N ASP A 62 15.09 -26.42 20.60
CA ASP A 62 16.40 -26.69 19.99
C ASP A 62 16.66 -25.83 18.74
N VAL A 63 15.61 -25.15 18.26
CA VAL A 63 15.75 -24.24 17.10
C VAL A 63 16.45 -22.97 17.55
N GLN A 64 17.68 -22.77 17.08
CA GLN A 64 18.38 -21.52 17.31
C GLN A 64 17.73 -20.38 16.52
N ILE A 65 17.30 -19.32 17.22
CA ILE A 65 16.85 -18.10 16.59
C ILE A 65 18.08 -17.42 15.98
N GLN A 66 18.22 -17.51 14.66
CA GLN A 66 19.17 -16.67 13.97
C GLN A 66 18.67 -15.22 14.06
N ASN A 67 19.49 -14.35 14.63
CA ASN A 67 19.22 -12.91 14.58
C ASN A 67 19.18 -12.50 13.12
N ILE A 68 17.97 -12.23 12.60
CA ILE A 68 17.78 -11.78 11.23
C ILE A 68 18.40 -10.39 11.11
N THR A 69 19.59 -10.32 10.55
CA THR A 69 20.24 -9.04 10.25
C THR A 69 19.49 -8.41 9.08
N ARG A 70 18.81 -7.29 9.33
CA ARG A 70 18.10 -6.54 8.30
C ARG A 70 19.05 -5.60 7.58
N ILE A 71 18.87 -5.49 6.29
CA ILE A 71 19.65 -4.60 5.42
C ILE A 71 18.83 -3.34 5.20
N SER A 72 19.39 -2.17 5.49
CA SER A 72 18.74 -0.91 5.17
C SER A 72 18.58 -0.75 3.66
N SER A 73 17.36 -0.43 3.21
CA SER A 73 17.09 -0.11 1.81
C SER A 73 17.66 1.26 1.38
N GLY A 74 18.16 2.04 2.33
CA GLY A 74 18.56 3.44 2.12
C GLY A 74 17.36 4.39 1.97
N ASP A 75 16.14 3.93 2.30
CA ASP A 75 14.95 4.73 2.34
C ASP A 75 14.15 4.42 3.63
N ASP A 76 13.94 5.43 4.46
CA ASP A 76 13.35 5.27 5.79
C ASP A 76 11.89 4.82 5.74
N GLU A 77 11.13 5.33 4.77
CA GLU A 77 9.71 4.99 4.60
C GLU A 77 9.54 3.54 4.14
N LEU A 78 10.40 3.06 3.24
CA LEU A 78 10.38 1.65 2.85
C LEU A 78 10.87 0.75 3.99
N ASN A 79 11.92 1.14 4.71
CA ASN A 79 12.40 0.38 5.86
C ASN A 79 11.30 0.22 6.92
N LEU A 80 10.53 1.28 7.19
CA LEU A 80 9.42 1.25 8.12
C LEU A 80 8.39 0.19 7.73
N VAL A 81 7.92 0.19 6.49
CA VAL A 81 6.89 -0.75 6.00
C VAL A 81 7.42 -2.18 5.91
N LEU A 82 8.71 -2.36 5.65
CA LEU A 82 9.37 -3.67 5.68
C LEU A 82 9.58 -4.19 7.12
N GLY A 83 9.32 -3.37 8.14
CA GLY A 83 9.52 -3.71 9.55
C GLY A 83 10.98 -3.57 10.01
N GLY A 84 11.70 -2.59 9.45
CA GLY A 84 13.07 -2.22 9.82
C GLY A 84 14.13 -2.50 8.75
N GLY A 85 13.74 -2.95 7.56
CA GLY A 85 14.65 -3.17 6.43
C GLY A 85 14.43 -4.49 5.68
N VAL A 86 15.24 -4.71 4.69
CA VAL A 86 15.20 -5.88 3.80
C VAL A 86 15.74 -7.11 4.54
N VAL A 87 14.99 -8.20 4.51
CA VAL A 87 15.40 -9.47 5.11
C VAL A 87 16.07 -10.35 4.04
N PRO A 88 17.31 -10.83 4.27
CA PRO A 88 17.97 -11.79 3.37
C PRO A 88 17.08 -13.03 3.12
N GLY A 89 17.04 -13.50 1.88
CA GLY A 89 16.22 -14.65 1.51
C GLY A 89 14.71 -14.39 1.50
N SER A 90 14.26 -13.13 1.60
CA SER A 90 12.85 -12.77 1.52
C SER A 90 12.38 -12.55 0.09
N LEU A 91 11.10 -12.84 -0.15
CA LEU A 91 10.40 -12.54 -1.39
C LEU A 91 9.32 -11.47 -1.11
N THR A 92 9.51 -10.28 -1.69
CA THR A 92 8.61 -9.12 -1.52
C THR A 92 7.90 -8.80 -2.83
N LEU A 93 6.57 -8.73 -2.79
CA LEU A 93 5.72 -8.29 -3.89
C LEU A 93 5.32 -6.84 -3.70
N ILE A 94 5.54 -5.99 -4.71
CA ILE A 94 5.05 -4.62 -4.75
C ILE A 94 3.98 -4.49 -5.83
N GLY A 95 2.74 -4.31 -5.39
CA GLY A 95 1.57 -4.10 -6.24
C GLY A 95 1.20 -2.63 -6.37
N GLY A 96 0.40 -2.31 -7.37
CA GLY A 96 -0.13 -0.96 -7.57
C GLY A 96 -0.48 -0.66 -9.03
N SER A 97 -1.23 0.41 -9.26
CA SER A 97 -1.64 0.83 -10.60
C SER A 97 -0.42 1.12 -11.50
N PRO A 98 -0.54 0.95 -12.83
CA PRO A 98 0.50 1.39 -13.76
C PRO A 98 0.81 2.88 -13.57
N GLY A 99 2.10 3.26 -13.68
CA GLY A 99 2.54 4.65 -13.53
C GLY A 99 2.57 5.19 -12.08
N ILE A 100 2.21 4.41 -11.05
CA ILE A 100 2.20 4.86 -9.65
C ILE A 100 3.60 5.12 -9.08
N GLY A 101 4.66 4.53 -9.65
CA GLY A 101 6.04 4.72 -9.23
C GLY A 101 6.77 3.48 -8.73
N LYS A 102 6.22 2.26 -8.90
CA LYS A 102 6.84 0.99 -8.44
C LYS A 102 8.26 0.80 -8.96
N SER A 103 8.43 0.85 -10.28
CA SER A 103 9.74 0.70 -10.94
C SER A 103 10.71 1.82 -10.57
N THR A 104 10.22 3.04 -10.33
CA THR A 104 11.00 4.19 -9.87
C THR A 104 11.56 3.95 -8.47
N LEU A 105 10.71 3.50 -7.54
CA LEU A 105 11.13 3.16 -6.18
C LEU A 105 12.18 2.05 -6.20
N LEU A 106 11.89 0.93 -6.87
CA LEU A 106 12.79 -0.22 -6.86
C LEU A 106 14.11 0.04 -7.55
N LEU A 107 14.14 0.85 -8.62
CA LEU A 107 15.40 1.23 -9.26
C LEU A 107 16.28 2.07 -8.30
N LYS A 108 15.68 3.01 -7.56
CA LYS A 108 16.39 3.81 -6.55
C LYS A 108 16.91 2.93 -5.40
N ILE A 109 16.06 2.04 -4.88
CA ILE A 109 16.45 1.09 -3.83
C ILE A 109 17.56 0.15 -4.29
N SER A 110 17.50 -0.33 -5.55
CA SER A 110 18.55 -1.16 -6.14
C SER A 110 19.91 -0.45 -6.13
N SER A 111 19.93 0.84 -6.49
CA SER A 111 21.14 1.66 -6.45
C SER A 111 21.63 1.88 -5.02
N ASN A 112 20.72 2.15 -4.07
CA ASN A 112 21.08 2.31 -2.67
C ASN A 112 21.75 1.04 -2.12
N LEU A 113 21.12 -0.13 -2.32
CA LEU A 113 21.66 -1.42 -1.89
C LEU A 113 22.99 -1.75 -2.57
N ALA A 114 23.11 -1.49 -3.88
CA ALA A 114 24.35 -1.67 -4.62
C ALA A 114 25.48 -0.75 -4.09
N SER A 115 25.16 0.44 -3.64
CA SER A 115 26.11 1.40 -3.07
C SER A 115 26.68 0.95 -1.71
N THR A 116 25.96 0.07 -0.98
CA THR A 116 26.50 -0.57 0.23
C THR A 116 27.44 -1.74 -0.05
N GLY A 117 27.70 -2.05 -1.33
CA GLY A 117 28.56 -3.16 -1.76
C GLY A 117 27.80 -4.43 -2.12
N LEU A 118 26.48 -4.46 -2.00
CA LEU A 118 25.67 -5.62 -2.34
C LEU A 118 25.49 -5.73 -3.86
N LYS A 119 25.90 -6.86 -4.45
CA LYS A 119 25.69 -7.13 -5.87
C LYS A 119 24.21 -7.29 -6.15
N THR A 120 23.64 -6.36 -6.91
CA THR A 120 22.20 -6.23 -7.17
C THR A 120 21.92 -6.42 -8.65
N LEU A 121 20.99 -7.31 -9.00
CA LEU A 121 20.51 -7.55 -10.37
C LEU A 121 19.10 -6.97 -10.55
N TYR A 122 18.92 -6.10 -11.54
CA TYR A 122 17.63 -5.57 -11.98
C TYR A 122 17.27 -6.20 -13.33
N VAL A 123 16.25 -7.04 -13.32
CA VAL A 123 15.73 -7.72 -14.51
C VAL A 123 14.48 -6.98 -14.98
N SER A 124 14.44 -6.62 -16.25
CA SER A 124 13.28 -6.01 -16.89
C SER A 124 12.85 -6.82 -18.11
N GLY A 125 11.56 -7.15 -18.17
CA GLY A 125 10.94 -7.73 -19.33
C GLY A 125 10.18 -6.72 -20.21
N GLU A 126 10.13 -5.44 -19.80
CA GLU A 126 9.35 -4.40 -20.50
C GLU A 126 10.23 -3.31 -21.13
N GLU A 127 11.33 -2.97 -20.47
CA GLU A 127 12.20 -1.86 -20.87
C GLU A 127 13.56 -2.34 -21.33
N SER A 128 14.11 -1.67 -22.35
CA SER A 128 15.49 -1.88 -22.79
C SER A 128 16.51 -1.37 -21.76
N LEU A 129 17.74 -1.89 -21.79
CA LEU A 129 18.83 -1.45 -20.92
C LEU A 129 19.10 0.06 -21.03
N SER A 130 18.96 0.64 -22.23
CA SER A 130 19.15 2.07 -22.45
C SER A 130 18.07 2.92 -21.79
N GLN A 131 16.81 2.47 -21.81
CA GLN A 131 15.69 3.15 -21.15
C GLN A 131 15.86 3.13 -19.64
N ILE A 132 16.19 1.96 -19.07
CA ILE A 132 16.47 1.81 -17.63
C ILE A 132 17.65 2.69 -17.22
N LYS A 133 18.75 2.71 -18.01
CA LYS A 133 19.92 3.55 -17.74
C LYS A 133 19.58 5.03 -17.76
N SER A 134 18.81 5.50 -18.74
CA SER A 134 18.36 6.90 -18.82
C SER A 134 17.52 7.28 -17.61
N ARG A 135 16.60 6.39 -17.19
CA ARG A 135 15.80 6.57 -15.97
C ARG A 135 16.68 6.60 -14.73
N ALA A 136 17.64 5.69 -14.60
CA ALA A 136 18.58 5.64 -13.48
C ALA A 136 19.39 6.94 -13.36
N GLN A 137 19.85 7.50 -14.48
CA GLN A 137 20.57 8.78 -14.49
C GLN A 137 19.71 9.94 -13.98
N ARG A 138 18.43 10.01 -14.42
CA ARG A 138 17.49 11.05 -13.95
C ARG A 138 17.20 10.94 -12.46
N LEU A 139 17.22 9.71 -11.90
CA LEU A 139 16.93 9.41 -10.50
C LEU A 139 18.17 9.48 -9.59
N ASP A 140 19.35 9.78 -10.14
CA ASP A 140 20.64 9.65 -9.46
C ASP A 140 20.83 8.25 -8.86
N ALA A 141 20.39 7.22 -9.60
CA ALA A 141 20.37 5.82 -9.18
C ALA A 141 21.37 4.97 -9.99
N VAL A 142 22.60 5.46 -10.12
CA VAL A 142 23.68 4.77 -10.84
C VAL A 142 24.74 4.29 -9.85
N SER A 143 24.95 2.97 -9.80
CA SER A 143 25.94 2.34 -8.91
C SER A 143 26.74 1.27 -9.65
N LYS A 144 28.01 1.05 -9.23
CA LYS A 144 28.90 0.04 -9.83
C LYS A 144 28.42 -1.39 -9.62
N ASN A 145 27.77 -1.69 -8.51
CA ASN A 145 27.30 -3.05 -8.18
C ASN A 145 25.84 -3.27 -8.61
N LEU A 146 25.24 -2.35 -9.37
CA LEU A 146 23.92 -2.50 -9.96
C LEU A 146 24.07 -3.01 -11.39
N PHE A 147 23.60 -4.23 -11.64
CA PHE A 147 23.60 -4.91 -12.92
C PHE A 147 22.20 -4.88 -13.51
N LEU A 148 22.11 -4.70 -14.82
CA LEU A 148 20.84 -4.65 -15.56
C LEU A 148 20.79 -5.82 -16.53
N LEU A 149 19.66 -6.53 -16.56
CA LEU A 149 19.39 -7.62 -17.49
C LEU A 149 18.03 -7.38 -18.17
N SER A 150 17.99 -7.37 -19.49
CA SER A 150 16.76 -7.34 -20.29
C SER A 150 16.48 -8.77 -20.75
N GLU A 151 15.65 -9.49 -20.00
CA GLU A 151 15.35 -10.92 -20.22
C GLU A 151 13.96 -11.25 -19.70
N ILE A 152 13.27 -12.17 -20.39
CA ILE A 152 11.93 -12.65 -20.05
C ILE A 152 11.86 -14.15 -19.77
N CYS A 153 12.86 -14.93 -20.22
CA CYS A 153 12.95 -16.36 -19.95
C CYS A 153 13.53 -16.59 -18.55
N LEU A 154 12.77 -17.27 -17.70
CA LEU A 154 13.17 -17.58 -16.33
C LEU A 154 14.49 -18.36 -16.28
N GLN A 155 14.69 -19.35 -17.17
CA GLN A 155 15.88 -20.20 -17.15
C GLN A 155 17.15 -19.36 -17.39
N ASN A 156 17.13 -18.45 -18.37
CA ASN A 156 18.26 -17.56 -18.63
C ASN A 156 18.60 -16.66 -17.43
N ILE A 157 17.56 -16.18 -16.74
CA ILE A 157 17.73 -15.38 -15.50
C ILE A 157 18.37 -16.24 -14.40
N LEU A 158 17.93 -17.48 -14.22
CA LEU A 158 18.49 -18.38 -13.22
C LEU A 158 19.94 -18.75 -13.53
N ASP A 159 20.29 -18.92 -14.79
CA ASP A 159 21.65 -19.22 -15.24
C ASP A 159 22.59 -18.02 -14.98
N GLU A 160 22.16 -16.78 -15.24
CA GLU A 160 22.92 -15.57 -14.90
C GLU A 160 23.15 -15.46 -13.39
N ILE A 161 22.11 -15.73 -12.58
CA ILE A 161 22.22 -15.73 -11.12
C ILE A 161 23.15 -16.86 -10.62
N ALA A 162 23.16 -18.00 -11.32
CA ALA A 162 24.05 -19.10 -10.98
C ALA A 162 25.53 -18.78 -11.26
N ALA A 163 25.81 -17.97 -12.29
CA ALA A 163 27.14 -17.55 -12.69
C ALA A 163 27.74 -16.45 -11.78
N SER A 164 26.93 -15.84 -10.91
CA SER A 164 27.33 -14.67 -10.11
C SER A 164 26.72 -14.70 -8.71
N GLU A 165 27.41 -14.03 -7.76
CA GLU A 165 26.95 -13.96 -6.37
C GLU A 165 26.07 -12.71 -6.12
N TYR A 166 24.86 -12.69 -6.69
CA TYR A 166 23.91 -11.64 -6.40
C TYR A 166 23.30 -11.80 -5.00
N LYS A 167 23.06 -10.69 -4.30
CA LYS A 167 22.42 -10.64 -2.98
C LYS A 167 21.01 -10.05 -3.04
N VAL A 168 20.73 -9.27 -4.08
CA VAL A 168 19.44 -8.65 -4.32
C VAL A 168 19.04 -8.84 -5.77
N LEU A 169 17.78 -9.21 -5.99
CA LEU A 169 17.16 -9.40 -7.30
C LEU A 169 15.87 -8.60 -7.40
N ILE A 170 15.74 -7.81 -8.45
CA ILE A 170 14.50 -7.11 -8.78
C ILE A 170 13.94 -7.67 -10.09
N ILE A 171 12.64 -7.95 -10.10
CA ILE A 171 11.87 -8.41 -11.28
C ILE A 171 10.83 -7.34 -11.65
N ASP A 172 10.97 -6.74 -12.81
CA ASP A 172 10.09 -5.69 -13.35
C ASP A 172 9.61 -6.04 -14.77
N SER A 173 8.46 -6.70 -14.94
CA SER A 173 7.49 -7.17 -13.99
C SER A 173 7.35 -8.71 -14.04
N ILE A 174 6.68 -9.28 -13.03
CA ILE A 174 6.44 -10.74 -12.99
C ILE A 174 5.56 -11.23 -14.14
N GLN A 175 4.70 -10.37 -14.66
CA GLN A 175 3.76 -10.70 -15.73
C GLN A 175 4.45 -10.91 -17.09
N THR A 176 5.63 -10.34 -17.27
CA THR A 176 6.38 -10.48 -18.53
C THR A 176 7.24 -11.73 -18.58
N LEU A 177 7.56 -12.30 -17.42
CA LEU A 177 8.39 -13.48 -17.36
C LEU A 177 7.62 -14.76 -17.74
N PHE A 178 8.33 -15.71 -18.32
CA PHE A 178 7.81 -17.03 -18.62
C PHE A 178 8.86 -18.13 -18.32
N SER A 179 8.35 -19.32 -18.08
CA SER A 179 9.15 -20.56 -17.97
C SER A 179 8.87 -21.45 -19.16
N ASP A 180 9.90 -21.97 -19.78
CA ASP A 180 9.79 -22.93 -20.90
C ASP A 180 9.19 -24.29 -20.45
N GLU A 181 9.20 -24.55 -19.15
CA GLU A 181 8.64 -25.79 -18.58
C GLU A 181 7.11 -25.82 -18.65
N ILE A 182 6.46 -24.69 -18.97
CA ILE A 182 4.99 -24.56 -19.02
C ILE A 182 4.55 -24.05 -20.40
N THR A 183 3.56 -24.71 -20.98
CA THR A 183 3.04 -24.38 -22.32
C THR A 183 2.05 -23.20 -22.35
N SER A 184 1.65 -22.68 -21.20
CA SER A 184 0.71 -21.56 -21.12
C SER A 184 1.38 -20.23 -21.54
N ALA A 185 0.59 -19.29 -22.06
CA ALA A 185 1.10 -18.00 -22.52
C ALA A 185 1.76 -17.19 -21.39
N PRO A 186 2.79 -16.37 -21.68
CA PRO A 186 3.35 -15.41 -20.72
C PRO A 186 2.25 -14.55 -20.10
N GLY A 187 2.38 -14.24 -18.81
CA GLY A 187 1.37 -13.47 -18.05
C GLY A 187 0.14 -14.25 -17.62
N SER A 188 -0.01 -15.53 -18.05
CA SER A 188 -1.06 -16.40 -17.53
C SER A 188 -0.83 -16.73 -16.07
N VAL A 189 -1.91 -17.08 -15.37
CA VAL A 189 -1.88 -17.43 -13.94
C VAL A 189 -0.89 -18.57 -13.64
N SER A 190 -0.83 -19.57 -14.51
CA SER A 190 0.07 -20.71 -14.36
C SER A 190 1.53 -20.30 -14.49
N GLN A 191 1.86 -19.46 -15.47
CA GLN A 191 3.22 -18.92 -15.66
C GLN A 191 3.65 -18.08 -14.47
N VAL A 192 2.83 -17.11 -14.08
CA VAL A 192 3.13 -16.20 -12.97
C VAL A 192 3.32 -16.98 -11.66
N ARG A 193 2.52 -18.01 -11.43
CA ARG A 193 2.65 -18.90 -10.27
C ARG A 193 3.95 -19.68 -10.28
N GLU A 194 4.31 -20.31 -11.39
CA GLU A 194 5.52 -21.12 -11.51
C GLU A 194 6.79 -20.28 -11.38
N VAL A 195 6.83 -19.14 -12.11
CA VAL A 195 7.96 -18.20 -12.00
C VAL A 195 8.13 -17.74 -10.56
N THR A 196 7.02 -17.38 -9.88
CA THR A 196 7.07 -16.95 -8.47
C THR A 196 7.55 -18.07 -7.56
N PHE A 197 7.14 -19.32 -7.81
CA PHE A 197 7.58 -20.48 -7.02
C PHE A 197 9.09 -20.71 -7.18
N ALA A 198 9.61 -20.63 -8.41
CA ALA A 198 11.04 -20.77 -8.67
C ALA A 198 11.85 -19.65 -7.99
N LEU A 199 11.38 -18.39 -8.06
CA LEU A 199 12.01 -17.25 -7.40
C LEU A 199 11.96 -17.38 -5.86
N MET A 200 10.88 -17.91 -5.30
CA MET A 200 10.77 -18.17 -3.86
C MET A 200 11.81 -19.22 -3.40
N ARG A 201 11.98 -20.28 -4.17
CA ARG A 201 13.01 -21.30 -3.88
C ARG A 201 14.40 -20.69 -3.95
N LEU A 202 14.70 -19.97 -5.03
CA LEU A 202 15.97 -19.26 -5.21
C LEU A 202 16.28 -18.34 -4.03
N ALA A 203 15.30 -17.54 -3.61
CA ALA A 203 15.45 -16.64 -2.47
C ALA A 203 15.89 -17.39 -1.21
N LYS A 204 15.20 -18.49 -0.88
CA LYS A 204 15.46 -19.28 0.34
C LYS A 204 16.77 -20.08 0.27
N GLU A 205 17.07 -20.70 -0.89
CA GLU A 205 18.24 -21.56 -1.06
C GLU A 205 19.57 -20.77 -1.11
N ARG A 206 19.53 -19.55 -1.68
CA ARG A 206 20.73 -18.70 -1.86
C ARG A 206 20.78 -17.45 -1.00
N GLU A 207 19.80 -17.27 -0.12
CA GLU A 207 19.65 -16.09 0.74
C GLU A 207 19.65 -14.77 -0.06
N ILE A 208 19.02 -14.78 -1.26
CA ILE A 208 18.86 -13.62 -2.12
C ILE A 208 17.56 -12.92 -1.75
N SER A 209 17.62 -11.62 -1.47
CA SER A 209 16.42 -10.80 -1.28
C SER A 209 15.80 -10.49 -2.65
N VAL A 210 14.57 -10.95 -2.88
CA VAL A 210 13.89 -10.80 -4.17
C VAL A 210 12.73 -9.81 -4.05
N PHE A 211 12.68 -8.81 -4.93
CA PHE A 211 11.56 -7.91 -5.11
C PHE A 211 10.88 -8.16 -6.45
N ILE A 212 9.57 -8.31 -6.42
CA ILE A 212 8.75 -8.54 -7.61
C ILE A 212 7.77 -7.38 -7.77
N ILE A 213 7.72 -6.80 -8.96
CA ILE A 213 6.67 -5.85 -9.34
C ILE A 213 5.48 -6.62 -9.92
N GLY A 214 4.28 -6.33 -9.39
CA GLY A 214 3.00 -6.80 -9.91
C GLY A 214 2.08 -5.65 -10.31
N HIS A 215 1.37 -5.80 -11.44
CA HIS A 215 0.33 -4.85 -11.85
C HIS A 215 -1.03 -5.26 -11.28
N ILE A 216 -1.81 -4.26 -10.82
CA ILE A 216 -3.17 -4.45 -10.32
C ILE A 216 -4.15 -4.20 -11.47
N THR A 217 -5.19 -5.02 -11.59
CA THR A 217 -6.32 -4.75 -12.49
C THR A 217 -7.16 -3.57 -12.01
N LYS A 218 -8.05 -3.04 -12.87
CA LYS A 218 -8.96 -1.92 -12.54
C LYS A 218 -9.85 -2.20 -11.31
N ASP A 219 -10.08 -3.46 -10.98
CA ASP A 219 -10.87 -3.91 -9.83
C ASP A 219 -10.06 -4.00 -8.53
N GLY A 220 -8.81 -3.49 -8.51
CA GLY A 220 -7.94 -3.50 -7.33
C GLY A 220 -7.32 -4.86 -7.00
N ALA A 221 -7.49 -5.87 -7.87
CA ALA A 221 -6.81 -7.16 -7.74
C ALA A 221 -5.53 -7.16 -8.58
N ILE A 222 -4.48 -7.85 -8.14
CA ILE A 222 -3.30 -8.10 -8.98
C ILE A 222 -3.75 -8.84 -10.23
N ALA A 223 -3.28 -8.41 -11.41
CA ALA A 223 -3.49 -9.13 -12.67
C ALA A 223 -2.74 -10.48 -12.59
N GLY A 224 -3.49 -11.52 -12.32
CA GLY A 224 -3.01 -12.81 -11.86
C GLY A 224 -3.42 -13.00 -10.40
N PRO A 225 -3.70 -14.22 -9.95
CA PRO A 225 -4.54 -14.44 -8.80
C PRO A 225 -3.90 -13.93 -7.52
N ARG A 226 -4.74 -13.65 -6.54
CA ARG A 226 -4.42 -13.54 -5.10
C ARG A 226 -3.47 -14.66 -4.58
N ILE A 227 -3.23 -15.66 -5.40
CA ILE A 227 -2.26 -16.75 -5.17
C ILE A 227 -0.85 -16.22 -4.90
N LEU A 228 -0.40 -15.13 -5.57
CA LEU A 228 0.92 -14.58 -5.33
C LEU A 228 1.06 -14.03 -3.90
N GLU A 229 0.01 -13.41 -3.38
CA GLU A 229 0.00 -12.87 -2.02
C GLU A 229 0.26 -13.95 -0.97
N HIS A 230 -0.21 -15.17 -1.22
CA HIS A 230 0.02 -16.30 -0.31
C HIS A 230 1.43 -16.90 -0.45
N MET A 231 2.05 -16.81 -1.62
CA MET A 231 3.36 -17.38 -1.90
C MET A 231 4.53 -16.53 -1.38
N VAL A 232 4.38 -15.20 -1.35
CA VAL A 232 5.43 -14.28 -0.95
C VAL A 232 5.45 -14.03 0.55
N ASP A 233 6.58 -13.56 1.08
CA ASP A 233 6.73 -13.24 2.50
C ASP A 233 6.16 -11.88 2.86
N VAL A 234 6.31 -10.90 1.95
CA VAL A 234 5.84 -9.53 2.12
C VAL A 234 5.04 -9.09 0.91
N VAL A 235 3.90 -8.45 1.13
CA VAL A 235 3.06 -7.82 0.09
C VAL A 235 2.89 -6.35 0.45
N LEU A 236 3.32 -5.48 -0.43
CA LEU A 236 3.18 -4.03 -0.32
C LEU A 236 2.32 -3.51 -1.48
N TYR A 237 1.42 -2.58 -1.19
CA TYR A 237 0.61 -1.92 -2.19
C TYR A 237 0.89 -0.43 -2.24
N PHE A 238 1.16 0.07 -3.44
CA PHE A 238 1.10 1.50 -3.71
C PHE A 238 -0.35 1.94 -3.92
N GLU A 239 -0.78 2.88 -3.08
CA GLU A 239 -2.06 3.57 -3.16
C GLU A 239 -1.83 5.04 -3.55
N GLY A 240 -2.82 5.62 -4.21
CA GLY A 240 -2.81 7.02 -4.62
C GLY A 240 -3.26 7.21 -6.07
N ASP A 241 -3.47 8.45 -6.44
CA ASP A 241 -3.82 8.85 -7.79
C ASP A 241 -2.55 9.29 -8.53
N ALA A 242 -2.33 8.77 -9.75
CA ALA A 242 -1.17 9.13 -10.57
C ALA A 242 -1.09 10.64 -10.89
N SER A 243 -2.22 11.35 -10.81
CA SER A 243 -2.29 12.81 -10.99
C SER A 243 -1.85 13.61 -9.76
N ARG A 244 -1.65 12.97 -8.60
CA ARG A 244 -1.27 13.63 -7.33
C ARG A 244 0.21 13.42 -7.05
N GLU A 245 0.80 14.32 -6.25
CA GLU A 245 2.22 14.22 -5.88
C GLU A 245 2.48 13.13 -4.84
N MET A 246 1.49 12.83 -3.99
CA MET A 246 1.66 11.90 -2.89
C MET A 246 1.30 10.46 -3.24
N ARG A 247 2.07 9.54 -2.65
CA ARG A 247 1.90 8.09 -2.75
C ARG A 247 2.00 7.48 -1.36
N ILE A 248 1.12 6.54 -1.06
CA ILE A 248 1.15 5.76 0.17
C ILE A 248 1.55 4.33 -0.19
N LEU A 249 2.54 3.79 0.49
CA LEU A 249 2.93 2.40 0.42
C LEU A 249 2.43 1.68 1.67
N ARG A 250 1.51 0.75 1.50
CA ARG A 250 0.86 0.03 2.59
C ARG A 250 1.29 -1.42 2.64
N GLY A 251 1.60 -1.91 3.84
CA GLY A 251 1.80 -3.33 4.10
C GLY A 251 0.45 -4.08 4.12
N PHE A 252 0.27 -5.04 3.22
CA PHE A 252 -0.88 -5.95 3.21
C PHE A 252 -0.56 -7.27 3.90
N LYS A 253 0.67 -7.75 3.74
CA LYS A 253 1.21 -8.93 4.40
C LYS A 253 2.67 -8.69 4.74
N ASN A 254 3.09 -9.04 5.94
CA ASN A 254 4.49 -8.99 6.33
C ASN A 254 4.78 -10.08 7.38
N ARG A 255 5.57 -11.09 7.00
CA ARG A 255 5.98 -12.17 7.91
C ARG A 255 7.08 -11.73 8.89
N PHE A 256 7.69 -10.58 8.65
CA PHE A 256 8.84 -10.09 9.39
C PHE A 256 8.53 -8.85 10.25
N GLY A 257 7.30 -8.32 10.17
CA GLY A 257 6.90 -7.12 10.89
C GLY A 257 5.41 -6.86 10.84
N SER A 258 5.01 -5.69 11.37
CA SER A 258 3.63 -5.24 11.36
C SER A 258 3.17 -4.88 9.94
N THR A 259 1.89 -5.13 9.64
CA THR A 259 1.21 -4.63 8.42
C THR A 259 0.53 -3.27 8.65
N SER A 260 0.55 -2.77 9.88
CA SER A 260 -0.07 -1.47 10.21
C SER A 260 0.80 -0.27 9.81
N GLU A 261 2.07 -0.50 9.46
CA GLU A 261 2.96 0.58 9.05
C GLU A 261 2.65 1.04 7.62
N VAL A 262 2.75 2.36 7.40
CA VAL A 262 2.60 2.95 6.08
C VAL A 262 3.81 3.83 5.76
N GLY A 263 4.30 3.70 4.52
CA GLY A 263 5.32 4.56 3.97
C GLY A 263 4.69 5.67 3.11
N ILE A 264 5.16 6.89 3.27
CA ILE A 264 4.60 8.04 2.55
C ILE A 264 5.69 8.66 1.68
N PHE A 265 5.40 8.69 0.39
CA PHE A 265 6.32 9.16 -0.64
C PHE A 265 5.75 10.36 -1.39
N GLU A 266 6.62 11.19 -1.86
CA GLU A 266 6.30 12.29 -2.76
C GLU A 266 6.93 12.03 -4.13
N MET A 267 6.12 12.21 -5.19
CA MET A 267 6.62 12.18 -6.55
C MET A 267 7.19 13.56 -6.91
N THR A 268 8.48 13.61 -7.12
CA THR A 268 9.21 14.81 -7.50
C THR A 268 9.77 14.68 -8.92
N LYS A 269 10.38 15.74 -9.45
CA LYS A 269 11.12 15.69 -10.72
C LYS A 269 12.27 14.66 -10.69
N ASN A 270 12.82 14.43 -9.50
CA ASN A 270 13.91 13.46 -9.25
C ASN A 270 13.39 12.07 -8.83
N GLY A 271 12.10 11.78 -9.04
CA GLY A 271 11.46 10.52 -8.69
C GLY A 271 10.78 10.53 -7.33
N LEU A 272 10.58 9.34 -6.76
CA LEU A 272 9.98 9.16 -5.44
C LEU A 272 10.99 9.49 -4.34
N THR A 273 10.58 10.32 -3.41
CA THR A 273 11.33 10.69 -2.20
C THR A 273 10.48 10.45 -0.97
N SER A 274 11.11 10.01 0.13
CA SER A 274 10.46 9.93 1.44
C SER A 274 9.93 11.32 1.82
N ALA A 275 8.68 11.43 2.16
CA ALA A 275 8.05 12.69 2.50
C ALA A 275 8.45 13.11 3.93
N LYS A 276 9.58 13.80 4.08
CA LYS A 276 10.13 14.22 5.40
C LYS A 276 9.28 15.26 6.15
N ASN A 277 8.49 16.08 5.44
CA ASN A 277 7.64 17.13 6.02
C ASN A 277 6.19 16.99 5.53
N ILE A 278 5.60 15.84 5.78
CA ILE A 278 4.25 15.50 5.33
C ILE A 278 3.21 16.50 5.86
N ALA A 279 3.33 16.89 7.12
CA ALA A 279 2.37 17.76 7.78
C ALA A 279 2.15 19.10 7.04
N SER A 280 3.22 19.70 6.54
CA SER A 280 3.14 21.01 5.85
C SER A 280 2.39 20.96 4.50
N LYS A 281 2.13 19.76 3.97
CA LYS A 281 1.43 19.57 2.67
C LYS A 281 -0.07 19.37 2.81
N PHE A 282 -0.52 18.97 3.99
CA PHE A 282 -1.94 18.67 4.24
C PHE A 282 -2.69 19.80 4.95
N PHE A 283 -1.98 20.80 5.45
CA PHE A 283 -2.60 21.99 6.00
C PHE A 283 -1.72 23.22 5.75
N THR A 284 -2.36 24.36 5.60
CA THR A 284 -1.68 25.64 5.39
C THR A 284 -1.71 26.45 6.69
N ARG A 285 -0.53 26.83 7.18
CA ARG A 285 -0.43 27.83 8.26
C ARG A 285 -0.69 29.20 7.66
N GLY A 286 -1.37 30.05 8.38
CA GLY A 286 -1.69 31.40 7.95
C GLY A 286 -2.88 31.95 8.72
N ASP A 287 -3.49 33.00 8.19
CA ASP A 287 -4.66 33.61 8.78
C ASP A 287 -5.84 32.63 8.82
N ALA A 288 -6.66 32.77 9.83
CA ALA A 288 -7.87 31.99 9.98
C ALA A 288 -8.85 32.36 8.86
N ILE A 289 -9.38 31.36 8.18
CA ILE A 289 -10.35 31.48 7.09
C ILE A 289 -11.61 30.71 7.47
N SER A 290 -12.78 31.26 7.19
CA SER A 290 -14.04 30.54 7.41
C SER A 290 -14.12 29.29 6.51
N GLY A 291 -14.72 28.23 7.04
CA GLY A 291 -14.87 26.98 6.32
C GLY A 291 -13.62 26.06 6.33
N SER A 292 -12.66 26.33 7.20
CA SER A 292 -11.47 25.48 7.36
C SER A 292 -11.33 25.02 8.82
N ALA A 293 -11.11 23.70 9.03
CA ALA A 293 -10.81 23.11 10.32
C ALA A 293 -9.72 22.06 10.17
N ILE A 294 -8.93 21.87 11.21
CA ILE A 294 -7.80 20.93 11.18
C ILE A 294 -8.09 19.74 12.10
N THR A 295 -7.78 18.55 11.63
CA THR A 295 -7.88 17.31 12.39
C THR A 295 -6.59 16.51 12.33
N VAL A 296 -6.52 15.47 13.17
CA VAL A 296 -5.46 14.47 13.14
C VAL A 296 -6.09 13.11 12.89
N ILE A 297 -5.75 12.51 11.75
CA ILE A 297 -6.21 11.17 11.35
C ILE A 297 -5.11 10.14 11.57
N MET A 298 -5.49 8.86 11.63
CA MET A 298 -4.53 7.76 11.64
C MET A 298 -4.46 7.11 10.27
N GLU A 299 -3.24 6.99 9.77
CA GLU A 299 -2.90 6.13 8.64
C GLU A 299 -1.99 5.00 9.14
N GLY A 300 -2.58 3.82 9.37
CA GLY A 300 -1.90 2.75 10.10
C GLY A 300 -1.54 3.17 11.53
N THR A 301 -0.26 3.16 11.84
CA THR A 301 0.26 3.63 13.16
C THR A 301 0.62 5.12 13.18
N ARG A 302 0.61 5.79 12.04
CA ARG A 302 1.04 7.21 11.92
C ARG A 302 -0.13 8.16 12.06
N ALA A 303 0.06 9.17 12.88
CA ALA A 303 -0.85 10.32 12.93
C ALA A 303 -0.50 11.32 11.83
N LEU A 304 -1.50 11.77 11.07
CA LEU A 304 -1.37 12.77 10.02
C LEU A 304 -2.30 13.93 10.29
N ILE A 305 -1.76 15.15 10.21
CA ILE A 305 -2.56 16.36 10.30
C ILE A 305 -3.15 16.68 8.94
N VAL A 306 -4.46 16.92 8.91
CA VAL A 306 -5.20 17.15 7.67
C VAL A 306 -6.15 18.32 7.84
N GLU A 307 -6.22 19.19 6.84
CA GLU A 307 -7.17 20.29 6.77
C GLU A 307 -8.47 19.83 6.08
N ILE A 308 -9.59 20.05 6.74
CA ILE A 308 -10.93 19.86 6.19
C ILE A 308 -11.44 21.23 5.75
N GLN A 309 -11.85 21.35 4.50
CA GLN A 309 -12.41 22.55 3.92
C GLN A 309 -13.89 22.32 3.61
N ALA A 310 -14.73 23.25 3.99
CA ALA A 310 -16.15 23.22 3.70
C ALA A 310 -16.59 24.54 3.06
N LEU A 311 -17.47 24.43 2.07
CA LEU A 311 -18.19 25.57 1.50
C LEU A 311 -19.68 25.32 1.61
N VAL A 312 -20.38 26.25 2.23
CA VAL A 312 -21.83 26.23 2.40
C VAL A 312 -22.41 27.47 1.76
N CYS A 313 -23.27 27.31 0.75
CA CYS A 313 -23.91 28.42 0.05
C CYS A 313 -25.38 28.15 -0.23
N GLU A 314 -26.23 29.14 -0.18
CA GLU A 314 -27.67 29.01 -0.43
C GLU A 314 -27.93 28.53 -1.88
N SER A 315 -28.86 27.60 -2.05
CA SER A 315 -29.14 26.99 -3.34
C SER A 315 -30.61 26.61 -3.47
N ALA A 316 -31.16 26.85 -4.65
CA ALA A 316 -32.53 26.42 -4.96
C ALA A 316 -32.64 24.90 -5.11
N TYR A 317 -31.55 24.21 -5.47
CA TYR A 317 -31.44 22.76 -5.64
C TYR A 317 -30.22 22.25 -4.90
N PRO A 318 -30.30 22.02 -3.59
CA PRO A 318 -29.16 21.69 -2.73
C PRO A 318 -28.37 20.47 -3.20
N LYS A 319 -27.07 20.62 -3.30
CA LYS A 319 -26.11 19.55 -3.64
C LYS A 319 -25.22 19.26 -2.45
N ARG A 320 -24.85 17.99 -2.31
CA ARG A 320 -23.92 17.53 -1.27
C ARG A 320 -22.78 16.79 -1.96
N ILE A 321 -21.57 17.30 -1.84
CA ILE A 321 -20.38 16.74 -2.48
C ILE A 321 -19.28 16.63 -1.43
N ALA A 322 -18.70 15.42 -1.35
CA ALA A 322 -17.54 15.14 -0.51
C ALA A 322 -16.38 14.63 -1.35
N THR A 323 -15.20 15.21 -1.16
CA THR A 323 -13.95 14.74 -1.75
C THR A 323 -13.00 14.36 -0.62
N GLY A 324 -12.56 13.11 -0.60
CA GLY A 324 -11.70 12.59 0.47
C GLY A 324 -12.42 12.21 1.76
N TYR A 325 -13.73 12.39 1.86
CA TYR A 325 -14.57 12.01 2.98
C TYR A 325 -15.79 11.21 2.48
N ASP A 326 -16.34 10.31 3.30
CA ASP A 326 -17.48 9.48 2.91
C ASP A 326 -18.76 10.32 2.78
N ARG A 327 -19.43 10.20 1.64
CA ARG A 327 -20.65 10.98 1.36
C ARG A 327 -21.81 10.59 2.27
N ASN A 328 -22.01 9.31 2.56
CA ASN A 328 -23.11 8.88 3.41
C ASN A 328 -22.90 9.39 4.84
N ARG A 329 -21.64 9.41 5.30
CA ARG A 329 -21.26 10.00 6.60
C ARG A 329 -21.55 11.50 6.63
N LEU A 330 -21.21 12.23 5.56
CA LEU A 330 -21.53 13.66 5.43
C LEU A 330 -23.06 13.88 5.50
N ASP A 331 -23.85 13.08 4.78
CA ASP A 331 -25.30 13.20 4.79
C ASP A 331 -25.90 12.96 6.19
N MET A 332 -25.38 12.02 6.96
CA MET A 332 -25.75 11.81 8.36
C MET A 332 -25.39 13.00 9.26
N ILE A 333 -24.19 13.57 9.11
CA ILE A 333 -23.75 14.77 9.87
C ILE A 333 -24.64 15.96 9.55
N LEU A 334 -25.01 16.19 8.29
CA LEU A 334 -25.88 17.30 7.90
C LEU A 334 -27.27 17.16 8.49
N ALA A 335 -27.87 15.97 8.46
CA ALA A 335 -29.16 15.69 9.09
C ALA A 335 -29.11 15.93 10.62
N LEU A 336 -27.99 15.56 11.26
CA LEU A 336 -27.77 15.82 12.68
C LEU A 336 -27.68 17.31 13.00
N LEU A 337 -26.92 18.08 12.19
CA LEU A 337 -26.79 19.54 12.35
C LEU A 337 -28.15 20.24 12.18
N GLU A 338 -28.97 19.81 11.23
CA GLU A 338 -30.34 20.34 11.07
C GLU A 338 -31.20 20.04 12.30
N ARG A 339 -31.14 18.83 12.83
CA ARG A 339 -32.02 18.39 13.90
C ARG A 339 -31.62 18.86 15.29
N LYS A 340 -30.31 18.85 15.59
CA LYS A 340 -29.78 19.12 16.94
C LYS A 340 -29.28 20.53 17.15
N VAL A 341 -28.86 21.17 16.07
CA VAL A 341 -28.22 22.51 16.10
C VAL A 341 -29.11 23.56 15.39
N GLU A 342 -30.20 23.10 14.81
CA GLU A 342 -31.20 23.93 14.11
C GLU A 342 -30.62 24.76 12.94
N LEU A 343 -29.55 24.23 12.30
CA LEU A 343 -28.98 24.85 11.10
C LEU A 343 -29.81 24.42 9.86
N PRO A 344 -30.37 25.39 9.09
CA PRO A 344 -31.29 25.07 7.98
C PRO A 344 -30.55 24.61 6.71
N LEU A 345 -29.66 23.61 6.81
CA LEU A 345 -28.76 23.14 5.75
C LEU A 345 -29.49 22.49 4.57
N GLY A 346 -30.77 22.14 4.73
CA GLY A 346 -31.61 21.63 3.65
C GLY A 346 -31.83 22.59 2.47
N ARG A 347 -31.46 23.88 2.62
CA ARG A 347 -31.53 24.91 1.58
C ARG A 347 -30.16 25.34 1.05
N TYR A 348 -29.12 24.60 1.41
CA TYR A 348 -27.73 24.98 1.08
C TYR A 348 -27.01 23.89 0.33
N ASP A 349 -26.24 24.25 -0.68
CA ASP A 349 -25.19 23.41 -1.20
C ASP A 349 -24.11 23.24 -0.12
N VAL A 350 -23.65 22.03 0.06
CA VAL A 350 -22.55 21.71 0.98
C VAL A 350 -21.47 20.95 0.24
N PHE A 351 -20.28 21.54 0.19
CA PHE A 351 -19.09 20.94 -0.38
C PHE A 351 -18.08 20.71 0.73
N VAL A 352 -17.54 19.49 0.83
CA VAL A 352 -16.47 19.16 1.77
C VAL A 352 -15.30 18.59 0.98
N ASN A 353 -14.11 19.11 1.25
CA ASN A 353 -12.88 18.68 0.63
C ASN A 353 -11.79 18.42 1.68
N VAL A 354 -11.13 17.27 1.58
CA VAL A 354 -9.96 16.93 2.39
C VAL A 354 -8.72 17.38 1.64
N SER A 355 -7.93 18.26 2.25
CA SER A 355 -6.71 18.78 1.64
C SER A 355 -5.68 17.69 1.37
N GLY A 356 -4.83 17.87 0.33
CA GLY A 356 -3.78 16.92 -0.05
C GLY A 356 -4.29 15.62 -0.66
N GLY A 357 -5.63 15.48 -0.84
CA GLY A 357 -6.22 14.33 -1.53
C GLY A 357 -6.21 13.03 -0.75
N VAL A 358 -6.03 13.09 0.55
CA VAL A 358 -6.16 11.93 1.46
C VAL A 358 -7.61 11.49 1.51
N LYS A 359 -7.84 10.18 1.61
CA LYS A 359 -9.16 9.61 1.91
C LYS A 359 -9.24 9.31 3.39
N ILE A 360 -10.18 9.94 4.07
CA ILE A 360 -10.45 9.66 5.48
C ILE A 360 -11.42 8.48 5.56
N ALA A 361 -10.97 7.38 6.16
CA ALA A 361 -11.77 6.16 6.34
C ALA A 361 -12.28 5.98 7.79
N GLU A 362 -11.92 6.91 8.69
CA GLU A 362 -12.23 6.81 10.12
C GLU A 362 -13.14 7.96 10.59
N PRO A 363 -13.97 7.74 11.61
CA PRO A 363 -14.90 8.76 12.12
C PRO A 363 -14.23 9.85 12.97
N ALA A 364 -12.95 9.71 13.34
CA ALA A 364 -12.24 10.68 14.18
C ALA A 364 -12.21 12.11 13.63
N ALA A 365 -12.42 12.29 12.32
CA ALA A 365 -12.47 13.58 11.65
C ALA A 365 -13.86 14.23 11.66
N ASP A 366 -14.91 13.57 12.13
CA ASP A 366 -16.28 14.09 12.11
C ASP A 366 -16.39 15.46 12.76
N LEU A 367 -15.73 15.63 13.91
CA LEU A 367 -15.75 16.87 14.65
C LEU A 367 -15.16 18.03 13.84
N ALA A 368 -14.10 17.77 13.08
CA ALA A 368 -13.51 18.79 12.19
C ALA A 368 -14.40 19.08 10.98
N VAL A 369 -15.10 18.07 10.45
CA VAL A 369 -16.08 18.25 9.37
C VAL A 369 -17.21 19.15 9.84
N VAL A 370 -17.75 18.89 11.03
CA VAL A 370 -18.77 19.76 11.66
C VAL A 370 -18.23 21.18 11.85
N ALA A 371 -17.04 21.30 12.43
CA ALA A 371 -16.41 22.59 12.67
C ALA A 371 -16.25 23.39 11.35
N ALA A 372 -15.77 22.76 10.28
CA ALA A 372 -15.62 23.41 8.97
C ALA A 372 -16.96 23.85 8.37
N ILE A 373 -18.00 22.98 8.43
CA ILE A 373 -19.34 23.30 7.91
C ILE A 373 -19.95 24.48 8.67
N VAL A 374 -19.93 24.45 10.00
CA VAL A 374 -20.49 25.51 10.83
C VAL A 374 -19.74 26.84 10.66
N SER A 375 -18.41 26.76 10.57
CA SER A 375 -17.55 27.91 10.27
C SER A 375 -17.92 28.56 8.94
N SER A 376 -18.10 27.74 7.90
CA SER A 376 -18.53 28.21 6.57
C SER A 376 -19.93 28.84 6.60
N PHE A 377 -20.88 28.13 7.22
CA PHE A 377 -22.28 28.61 7.33
C PHE A 377 -22.40 29.94 8.08
N LYS A 378 -21.71 30.09 9.22
CA LYS A 378 -21.71 31.31 10.02
C LYS A 378 -20.75 32.37 9.49
N ASN A 379 -19.93 32.08 8.50
CA ASN A 379 -18.84 32.91 8.00
C ASN A 379 -17.90 33.40 9.13
N ARG A 380 -17.59 32.51 10.07
CA ARG A 380 -16.68 32.75 11.20
C ARG A 380 -15.44 31.93 11.09
N PRO A 381 -14.24 32.56 11.01
CA PRO A 381 -12.97 31.83 10.93
C PRO A 381 -12.67 31.06 12.22
N ILE A 382 -12.10 29.88 12.06
CA ILE A 382 -11.56 29.05 13.15
C ILE A 382 -10.05 29.22 13.22
N SER A 383 -9.51 29.30 14.43
CA SER A 383 -8.06 29.39 14.63
C SER A 383 -7.33 28.20 14.06
N LYS A 384 -6.39 28.43 13.15
CA LYS A 384 -5.51 27.40 12.58
C LYS A 384 -4.49 26.82 13.57
N GLU A 385 -4.51 27.27 14.81
CA GLU A 385 -3.73 26.71 15.90
C GLU A 385 -4.51 25.65 16.70
N SER A 386 -5.72 25.31 16.25
CA SER A 386 -6.63 24.38 16.92
C SER A 386 -6.85 23.12 16.09
N VAL A 387 -6.86 21.95 16.72
CA VAL A 387 -7.24 20.67 16.12
C VAL A 387 -8.54 20.18 16.71
N PHE A 388 -9.38 19.56 15.88
CA PHE A 388 -10.68 18.98 16.25
C PHE A 388 -10.63 17.47 16.03
N ILE A 389 -10.80 16.70 17.10
CA ILE A 389 -10.67 15.23 17.05
C ILE A 389 -11.84 14.63 17.82
N GLY A 390 -12.68 13.84 17.16
CA GLY A 390 -13.81 13.19 17.79
C GLY A 390 -14.76 12.57 16.77
N GLU A 391 -15.35 11.43 17.13
CA GLU A 391 -16.42 10.80 16.39
C GLU A 391 -17.77 11.40 16.82
N ILE A 392 -18.67 11.65 15.88
CA ILE A 392 -20.01 12.17 16.19
C ILE A 392 -21.03 11.05 16.01
N SER A 393 -21.77 10.75 17.08
CA SER A 393 -22.86 9.81 17.07
C SER A 393 -24.18 10.46 16.62
N LEU A 394 -25.16 9.65 16.17
CA LEU A 394 -26.43 10.15 15.68
C LEU A 394 -27.30 10.85 16.73
N ASN A 395 -26.99 10.69 18.03
CA ASN A 395 -27.66 11.44 19.10
C ASN A 395 -27.01 12.79 19.40
N GLY A 396 -25.89 13.14 18.74
CA GLY A 396 -25.16 14.40 18.92
C GLY A 396 -24.08 14.36 19.98
N GLU A 397 -23.81 13.21 20.57
CA GLU A 397 -22.70 12.96 21.47
C GLU A 397 -21.38 12.91 20.70
N ILE A 398 -20.32 13.51 21.24
CA ILE A 398 -18.96 13.40 20.72
C ILE A 398 -18.27 12.27 21.47
N ARG A 399 -17.83 11.28 20.75
CA ARG A 399 -17.22 10.07 21.28
C ARG A 399 -15.72 10.09 21.14
N ASP A 400 -15.08 9.36 22.06
CA ASP A 400 -13.65 9.15 22.06
C ASP A 400 -13.20 8.37 20.82
N VAL A 401 -11.93 8.58 20.46
CA VAL A 401 -11.35 8.00 19.25
C VAL A 401 -10.12 7.17 19.61
N PHE A 402 -9.86 6.18 18.80
CA PHE A 402 -8.71 5.31 18.98
C PHE A 402 -7.40 6.10 18.83
N ASN A 403 -6.40 5.77 19.67
CA ASN A 403 -5.06 6.40 19.65
C ASN A 403 -5.07 7.92 19.85
N LEU A 404 -5.95 8.46 20.70
CA LEU A 404 -6.04 9.90 20.97
C LEU A 404 -4.69 10.49 21.41
N ASP A 405 -3.93 9.78 22.26
CA ASP A 405 -2.62 10.23 22.72
C ASP A 405 -1.59 10.39 21.58
N VAL A 406 -1.59 9.48 20.62
CA VAL A 406 -0.71 9.56 19.43
C VAL A 406 -1.06 10.77 18.58
N ARG A 407 -2.36 11.04 18.39
CA ARG A 407 -2.86 12.20 17.65
C ARG A 407 -2.47 13.52 18.32
N LEU A 408 -2.61 13.59 19.65
CA LEU A 408 -2.23 14.79 20.42
C LEU A 408 -0.71 15.01 20.42
N ASN A 409 0.08 13.95 20.46
CA ASN A 409 1.54 14.07 20.33
C ASN A 409 1.93 14.64 18.97
N GLU A 410 1.30 14.20 17.87
CA GLU A 410 1.53 14.78 16.55
C GLU A 410 1.10 16.24 16.48
N ALA A 411 -0.07 16.59 17.02
CA ALA A 411 -0.52 17.97 17.10
C ALA A 411 0.49 18.86 17.85
N LYS A 412 1.06 18.37 18.96
CA LYS A 412 2.12 19.05 19.72
C LYS A 412 3.41 19.22 18.88
N MET A 413 3.87 18.15 18.25
CA MET A 413 5.07 18.18 17.41
C MET A 413 4.93 19.22 16.28
N GLN A 414 3.72 19.35 15.74
CA GLN A 414 3.37 20.35 14.74
C GLN A 414 2.97 21.71 15.36
N LYS A 415 3.23 21.95 16.66
CA LYS A 415 3.07 23.23 17.37
C LYS A 415 1.63 23.78 17.35
N PHE A 416 0.62 22.91 17.37
CA PHE A 416 -0.76 23.33 17.65
C PHE A 416 -0.89 23.70 19.12
N LYS A 417 -1.69 24.74 19.40
CA LYS A 417 -1.87 25.26 20.76
C LYS A 417 -3.09 24.68 21.46
N ASN A 418 -4.14 24.36 20.69
CA ASN A 418 -5.42 23.93 21.23
C ASN A 418 -5.85 22.60 20.61
N ALA A 419 -6.54 21.77 21.39
CA ALA A 419 -7.22 20.57 20.92
C ALA A 419 -8.63 20.49 21.49
N ILE A 420 -9.63 20.38 20.64
CA ILE A 420 -11.02 20.15 20.98
C ILE A 420 -11.28 18.65 20.85
N ILE A 421 -11.57 17.98 21.95
CA ILE A 421 -11.65 16.52 22.05
C ILE A 421 -12.75 16.09 23.04
N PRO A 422 -13.29 14.85 22.93
CA PRO A 422 -14.38 14.40 23.81
C PRO A 422 -13.94 13.98 25.22
N ALA A 423 -12.69 13.62 25.40
CA ALA A 423 -12.19 13.07 26.66
C ALA A 423 -10.88 13.72 27.10
N LYS A 424 -10.64 13.71 28.41
CA LYS A 424 -9.35 14.18 28.93
C LYS A 424 -8.27 13.13 28.63
N PRO A 425 -7.13 13.51 28.03
CA PRO A 425 -6.03 12.58 27.77
C PRO A 425 -5.43 12.05 29.08
N LEU A 426 -4.82 10.86 29.03
CA LEU A 426 -4.19 10.23 30.18
C LEU A 426 -3.03 11.05 30.76
N GLU A 427 -2.34 11.80 29.92
CA GLU A 427 -1.20 12.65 30.29
C GLU A 427 -1.35 14.08 29.74
N GLU A 428 -0.74 15.06 30.40
CA GLU A 428 -0.64 16.41 29.85
C GLU A 428 0.28 16.42 28.63
N LYS A 429 -0.28 16.77 27.47
CA LYS A 429 0.45 16.72 26.19
C LYS A 429 1.07 18.05 25.75
N GLY A 430 0.96 19.09 26.58
CA GLY A 430 1.47 20.45 26.27
C GLY A 430 0.68 21.17 25.18
N VAL A 431 -0.54 20.71 24.90
CA VAL A 431 -1.56 21.37 24.11
C VAL A 431 -2.73 21.70 25.04
N LYS A 432 -3.30 22.89 24.93
CA LYS A 432 -4.47 23.27 25.75
C LYS A 432 -5.68 22.46 25.30
N ILE A 433 -6.25 21.70 26.22
CA ILE A 433 -7.37 20.80 25.96
C ILE A 433 -8.69 21.50 26.25
N PHE A 434 -9.62 21.41 25.31
CA PHE A 434 -11.00 21.82 25.44
C PHE A 434 -11.88 20.57 25.27
N ILE A 435 -12.61 20.22 26.32
CA ILE A 435 -13.47 19.03 26.31
C ILE A 435 -14.84 19.44 25.75
N ALA A 436 -15.28 18.71 24.73
CA ALA A 436 -16.59 18.82 24.14
C ALA A 436 -17.25 17.45 24.06
N ASN A 437 -18.33 17.24 24.80
CA ASN A 437 -19.07 15.96 24.87
C ASN A 437 -20.29 15.96 23.95
N GLU A 438 -20.77 17.15 23.58
CA GLU A 438 -21.93 17.31 22.70
C GLU A 438 -21.66 18.33 21.59
N ILE A 439 -22.29 18.14 20.46
CA ILE A 439 -22.11 18.96 19.27
C ILE A 439 -22.45 20.44 19.51
N GLY A 440 -23.40 20.74 20.42
CA GLY A 440 -23.78 22.09 20.79
C GLY A 440 -22.63 22.89 21.42
N GLN A 441 -21.80 22.24 22.24
CA GLN A 441 -20.66 22.86 22.91
C GLN A 441 -19.58 23.35 21.92
N VAL A 442 -19.43 22.64 20.78
CA VAL A 442 -18.45 23.01 19.74
C VAL A 442 -18.79 24.37 19.13
N LEU A 443 -20.07 24.72 19.08
CA LEU A 443 -20.53 25.99 18.54
C LEU A 443 -20.16 27.20 19.40
N GLU A 444 -19.92 27.00 20.68
CA GLU A 444 -19.49 28.05 21.62
C GLU A 444 -18.03 28.46 21.38
N TRP A 445 -17.26 27.59 20.72
CA TRP A 445 -15.86 27.82 20.38
C TRP A 445 -15.63 28.44 18.99
N MET A 446 -16.71 28.65 18.24
CA MET A 446 -16.78 29.24 16.91
C MET A 446 -17.51 30.62 17.02
#